data_659d088f68c7032d6a094b0f56ac5093
#
_entry.id   659d088f68c7032d6a094b0f56ac5093
#
_cell.length_a   1.000
_cell.length_b   1.000
_cell.length_c   1.000
_cell.angle_alpha   90.00
_cell.angle_beta   90.00
_cell.angle_gamma   90.00
#
_symmetry.space_group_name_H-M   'P 1'
#
loop_
_entity.id
_entity.type
_entity.pdbx_description
1 polymer ?
#
loop_
_entity_poly.entity_id
_entity_poly.type
_entity_poly.pdbx_seq_one_letter_code
_entity_poly.pdbx_strand_id
1 'polypeptide(L)'
;MINSEYLKNLNNFQKEAVLHTSGPLLIVAGAGSGKTKVLTSRIANIVEKNLAFPNEILAVTFTNKAAREMQNRIGFILKKKAVGLPWLGTFHSICAKILRKHAKAVNLTQNFTIIDQDDQQRLIKNICKSKNIDIKKISPNFVLALINRWKNSGWYPKNVKIPKGQILEKNMLEVYKIYQEKLIDLNACDFGDLILHCVKIFEENHDINKIYS
;
A
#
# COMPACT_ATOMS: atom_id res chain seq x y z
N MET A 1 17.78 20.99 27.58
CA MET A 1 16.34 20.73 27.87
C MET A 1 15.61 20.60 26.56
N ILE A 2 15.08 19.42 26.27
CA ILE A 2 14.28 19.16 25.04
C ILE A 2 12.98 19.95 25.20
N ASN A 3 12.82 20.99 24.41
CA ASN A 3 11.63 21.82 24.44
C ASN A 3 10.48 21.05 23.75
N SER A 4 9.85 20.15 24.50
CA SER A 4 8.76 19.30 24.01
C SER A 4 7.46 20.08 23.84
N GLU A 5 7.51 21.12 23.00
CA GLU A 5 6.37 22.00 22.71
C GLU A 5 5.16 21.19 22.20
N TYR A 6 5.40 20.09 21.49
CA TYR A 6 4.34 19.18 21.04
C TYR A 6 3.62 18.41 22.15
N LEU A 7 4.18 18.37 23.39
CA LEU A 7 3.53 17.77 24.55
C LEU A 7 2.64 18.74 25.33
N LYS A 8 2.85 20.07 25.20
CA LYS A 8 2.16 21.07 26.03
C LYS A 8 0.64 21.03 25.86
N ASN A 9 0.15 20.73 24.67
CA ASN A 9 -1.28 20.78 24.33
C ASN A 9 -1.91 19.38 24.25
N LEU A 10 -1.35 18.39 24.91
CA LEU A 10 -1.87 17.02 24.99
C LEU A 10 -2.46 16.78 26.38
N ASN A 11 -3.58 16.05 26.44
CA ASN A 11 -4.08 15.52 27.71
C ASN A 11 -3.21 14.34 28.20
N ASN A 12 -3.48 13.86 29.42
CA ASN A 12 -2.65 12.81 30.06
C ASN A 12 -2.59 11.53 29.23
N PHE A 13 -3.72 11.01 28.71
CA PHE A 13 -3.77 9.83 27.88
C PHE A 13 -3.04 10.00 26.54
N GLN A 14 -3.16 11.17 25.94
CA GLN A 14 -2.43 11.52 24.72
C GLN A 14 -0.92 11.59 24.97
N LYS A 15 -0.48 12.16 26.11
CA LYS A 15 0.95 12.20 26.49
C LYS A 15 1.49 10.82 26.73
N GLU A 16 0.75 9.97 27.46
CA GLU A 16 1.12 8.56 27.67
C GLU A 16 1.33 7.85 26.35
N ALA A 17 0.38 7.95 25.40
CA ALA A 17 0.49 7.34 24.08
C ALA A 17 1.67 7.87 23.25
N VAL A 18 2.03 9.15 23.38
CA VAL A 18 3.20 9.74 22.69
C VAL A 18 4.51 9.26 23.31
N LEU A 19 4.56 9.08 24.61
CA LEU A 19 5.77 8.68 25.34
C LEU A 19 6.01 7.17 25.33
N HIS A 20 4.97 6.37 25.05
CA HIS A 20 5.10 4.92 24.89
C HIS A 20 5.77 4.60 23.55
N THR A 21 7.06 4.37 23.55
CA THR A 21 7.90 4.22 22.34
C THR A 21 8.31 2.78 22.03
N SER A 22 8.06 1.83 22.93
CA SER A 22 8.42 0.42 22.77
C SER A 22 7.18 -0.46 22.69
N GLY A 23 7.22 -1.49 21.87
CA GLY A 23 6.16 -2.50 21.73
C GLY A 23 4.91 -2.00 20.99
N PRO A 24 3.92 -2.89 20.77
CA PRO A 24 2.69 -2.55 20.09
C PRO A 24 1.80 -1.64 20.94
N LEU A 25 1.19 -0.64 20.33
CA LEU A 25 0.25 0.28 20.97
C LEU A 25 -1.00 0.44 20.10
N LEU A 26 -2.17 0.13 20.65
CA LEU A 26 -3.46 0.41 20.03
C LEU A 26 -4.09 1.64 20.69
N ILE A 27 -4.43 2.65 19.89
CA ILE A 27 -5.11 3.85 20.35
C ILE A 27 -6.54 3.87 19.79
N VAL A 28 -7.52 3.69 20.66
CA VAL A 28 -8.95 3.79 20.30
C VAL A 28 -9.48 5.15 20.71
N ALA A 29 -9.99 5.89 19.74
CA ALA A 29 -10.44 7.27 20.01
C ALA A 29 -11.50 7.70 18.98
N GLY A 30 -12.50 8.47 19.42
CA GLY A 30 -13.59 8.99 18.60
C GLY A 30 -13.13 10.02 17.54
N ALA A 31 -14.03 10.39 16.63
CA ALA A 31 -13.76 11.47 15.68
C ALA A 31 -13.48 12.78 16.45
N GLY A 32 -12.54 13.60 15.96
CA GLY A 32 -12.18 14.86 16.62
C GLY A 32 -11.34 14.77 17.88
N SER A 33 -11.08 13.59 18.42
CA SER A 33 -10.32 13.36 19.67
C SER A 33 -8.81 13.64 19.57
N GLY A 34 -8.30 14.03 18.41
CA GLY A 34 -6.89 14.35 18.23
C GLY A 34 -5.98 13.14 17.89
N LYS A 35 -6.52 12.02 17.38
CA LYS A 35 -5.72 10.85 16.95
C LYS A 35 -4.52 11.23 16.08
N THR A 36 -4.73 12.04 15.05
CA THR A 36 -3.65 12.48 14.15
C THR A 36 -2.61 13.32 14.90
N LYS A 37 -3.04 14.15 15.87
CA LYS A 37 -2.14 14.94 16.72
C LYS A 37 -1.25 14.03 17.57
N VAL A 38 -1.82 12.99 18.18
CA VAL A 38 -1.06 12.01 18.96
C VAL A 38 -0.03 11.30 18.07
N LEU A 39 -0.44 10.84 16.88
CA LEU A 39 0.47 10.15 15.97
C LEU A 39 1.62 11.04 15.49
N THR A 40 1.34 12.29 15.08
CA THR A 40 2.38 13.22 14.66
C THR A 40 3.32 13.62 15.80
N SER A 41 2.79 13.81 17.01
CA SER A 41 3.60 14.08 18.21
C SER A 41 4.45 12.89 18.62
N ARG A 42 3.94 11.64 18.45
CA ARG A 42 4.70 10.42 18.72
C ARG A 42 5.87 10.28 17.74
N ILE A 43 5.66 10.49 16.44
CA ILE A 43 6.73 10.48 15.44
C ILE A 43 7.79 11.56 15.78
N ALA A 44 7.35 12.76 16.13
CA ALA A 44 8.25 13.81 16.54
C ALA A 44 9.08 13.45 17.79
N ASN A 45 8.44 12.83 18.79
CA ASN A 45 9.12 12.33 19.99
C ASN A 45 10.18 11.27 19.69
N ILE A 46 9.89 10.34 18.77
CA ILE A 46 10.83 9.29 18.35
C ILE A 46 12.07 9.94 17.68
N VAL A 47 11.85 10.87 16.77
CA VAL A 47 12.94 11.56 16.05
C VAL A 47 13.75 12.47 16.98
N GLU A 48 13.08 13.27 17.84
CA GLU A 48 13.79 14.17 18.77
C GLU A 48 14.62 13.44 19.82
N LYS A 49 14.16 12.28 20.27
CA LYS A 49 14.89 11.41 21.21
C LYS A 49 15.95 10.54 20.52
N ASN A 50 16.12 10.66 19.20
CA ASN A 50 17.03 9.82 18.41
C ASN A 50 16.79 8.31 18.59
N LEU A 51 15.52 7.90 18.76
CA LEU A 51 15.13 6.49 18.89
C LEU A 51 15.05 5.80 17.51
N ALA A 52 14.80 6.57 16.44
CA ALA A 52 14.88 6.14 15.06
C ALA A 52 15.16 7.36 14.17
N PHE A 53 15.85 7.14 13.05
CA PHE A 53 16.03 8.16 12.03
C PHE A 53 14.73 8.30 11.19
N PRO A 54 14.48 9.48 10.57
CA PRO A 54 13.30 9.70 9.74
C PRO A 54 13.12 8.69 8.60
N ASN A 55 14.21 8.16 8.05
CA ASN A 55 14.21 7.13 6.99
C ASN A 55 13.92 5.71 7.50
N GLU A 56 13.86 5.51 8.81
CA GLU A 56 13.53 4.22 9.46
C GLU A 56 12.07 4.19 9.94
N ILE A 57 11.32 5.29 9.79
CA ILE A 57 9.95 5.41 10.28
C ILE A 57 8.98 5.20 9.13
N LEU A 58 8.18 4.12 9.20
CA LEU A 58 7.04 3.88 8.32
C LEU A 58 5.76 4.47 8.94
N ALA A 59 5.13 5.41 8.24
CA ALA A 59 3.85 5.99 8.65
C ALA A 59 2.83 5.93 7.52
N VAL A 60 1.70 5.26 7.74
CA VAL A 60 0.73 4.95 6.69
C VAL A 60 -0.61 5.61 6.97
N THR A 61 -1.23 6.13 5.92
CA THR A 61 -2.58 6.71 5.95
C THR A 61 -3.43 6.14 4.83
N PHE A 62 -4.75 6.34 4.90
CA PHE A 62 -5.65 5.89 3.84
C PHE A 62 -5.71 6.85 2.64
N THR A 63 -5.46 8.16 2.85
CA THR A 63 -5.60 9.16 1.79
C THR A 63 -4.33 10.00 1.63
N ASN A 64 -4.06 10.42 0.39
CA ASN A 64 -2.96 11.33 0.10
C ASN A 64 -3.10 12.68 0.83
N LYS A 65 -4.34 13.16 1.02
CA LYS A 65 -4.62 14.37 1.80
C LYS A 65 -4.14 14.22 3.25
N ALA A 66 -4.53 13.12 3.91
CA ALA A 66 -4.10 12.84 5.28
C ALA A 66 -2.57 12.67 5.39
N ALA A 67 -1.94 12.03 4.41
CA ALA A 67 -0.49 11.89 4.37
C ALA A 67 0.22 13.25 4.29
N ARG A 68 -0.22 14.13 3.39
CA ARG A 68 0.32 15.49 3.26
C ARG A 68 0.12 16.32 4.53
N GLU A 69 -1.07 16.23 5.12
CA GLU A 69 -1.39 16.94 6.37
C GLU A 69 -0.50 16.47 7.52
N MET A 70 -0.30 15.15 7.63
CA MET A 70 0.60 14.56 8.63
C MET A 70 2.04 15.02 8.40
N GLN A 71 2.53 15.00 7.17
CA GLN A 71 3.88 15.45 6.81
C GLN A 71 4.10 16.92 7.18
N ASN A 72 3.14 17.78 6.85
CA ASN A 72 3.21 19.22 7.20
C ASN A 72 3.25 19.43 8.70
N ARG A 73 2.42 18.72 9.48
CA ARG A 73 2.39 18.82 10.94
C ARG A 73 3.70 18.36 11.58
N ILE A 74 4.25 17.24 11.13
CA ILE A 74 5.54 16.76 11.61
C ILE A 74 6.65 17.75 11.24
N GLY A 75 6.64 18.26 10.01
CA GLY A 75 7.59 19.28 9.56
C GLY A 75 7.54 20.54 10.43
N PHE A 76 6.35 21.00 10.80
CA PHE A 76 6.17 22.14 11.71
C PHE A 76 6.73 21.86 13.10
N ILE A 77 6.48 20.68 13.66
CA ILE A 77 6.97 20.28 15.00
C ILE A 77 8.50 20.16 15.00
N LEU A 78 9.06 19.44 14.03
CA LEU A 78 10.50 19.13 13.96
C LEU A 78 11.35 20.27 13.37
N LYS A 79 10.72 21.31 12.82
CA LYS A 79 11.41 22.46 12.17
C LYS A 79 12.41 21.96 11.12
N LYS A 80 13.71 22.29 11.28
CA LYS A 80 14.77 21.89 10.34
C LYS A 80 15.16 20.42 10.41
N LYS A 81 14.73 19.66 11.44
CA LYS A 81 15.04 18.22 11.59
C LYS A 81 14.14 17.31 10.74
N ALA A 82 13.06 17.83 10.17
CA ALA A 82 12.15 17.08 9.32
C ALA A 82 12.61 17.03 7.85
N VAL A 83 13.87 16.71 7.62
CA VAL A 83 14.33 16.42 6.26
C VAL A 83 13.80 15.04 5.89
N GLY A 84 12.55 15.05 5.37
CA GLY A 84 11.96 13.94 4.65
C GLY A 84 11.69 12.67 5.48
N LEU A 85 10.42 12.40 5.75
CA LEU A 85 9.95 11.06 6.10
C LEU A 85 9.64 10.31 4.78
N PRO A 86 10.60 9.62 4.17
CA PRO A 86 10.43 9.03 2.84
C PRO A 86 9.34 7.93 2.83
N TRP A 87 9.09 7.31 3.98
CA TRP A 87 8.12 6.24 4.16
C TRP A 87 6.82 6.71 4.83
N LEU A 88 6.47 8.00 4.67
CA LEU A 88 5.18 8.54 5.03
C LEU A 88 4.31 8.68 3.77
N GLY A 89 3.15 8.01 3.74
CA GLY A 89 2.28 8.01 2.58
C GLY A 89 1.05 7.11 2.75
N THR A 90 0.35 6.86 1.64
CA THR A 90 -0.67 5.80 1.58
C THR A 90 -0.01 4.45 1.36
N PHE A 91 -0.69 3.35 1.72
CA PHE A 91 -0.21 1.99 1.42
C PHE A 91 0.23 1.85 -0.04
N HIS A 92 -0.60 2.25 -0.99
CA HIS A 92 -0.29 2.16 -2.41
C HIS A 92 0.93 3.01 -2.81
N SER A 93 1.07 4.23 -2.27
CA SER A 93 2.22 5.09 -2.60
C SER A 93 3.54 4.54 -2.07
N ILE A 94 3.52 3.92 -0.90
CA ILE A 94 4.69 3.28 -0.31
C ILE A 94 5.02 1.99 -1.06
N CYS A 95 4.02 1.15 -1.34
CA CYS A 95 4.21 -0.05 -2.17
C CYS A 95 4.76 0.30 -3.56
N ALA A 96 4.27 1.35 -4.20
CA ALA A 96 4.82 1.81 -5.48
C ALA A 96 6.31 2.20 -5.37
N LYS A 97 6.74 2.86 -4.28
CA LYS A 97 8.15 3.20 -4.06
C LYS A 97 9.02 1.96 -3.87
N ILE A 98 8.57 1.01 -3.04
CA ILE A 98 9.27 -0.26 -2.81
C ILE A 98 9.36 -1.05 -4.11
N LEU A 99 8.23 -1.16 -4.82
CA LEU A 99 8.16 -1.90 -6.07
C LEU A 99 9.07 -1.31 -7.15
N ARG A 100 9.15 0.03 -7.29
CA ARG A 100 10.11 0.66 -8.22
C ARG A 100 11.55 0.30 -7.89
N LYS A 101 11.91 0.26 -6.60
CA LYS A 101 13.26 -0.10 -6.16
C LYS A 101 13.60 -1.57 -6.44
N HIS A 102 12.62 -2.46 -6.37
CA HIS A 102 12.78 -3.92 -6.48
C HIS A 102 12.00 -4.53 -7.66
N ALA A 103 11.70 -3.74 -8.69
CA ALA A 103 10.83 -4.12 -9.80
C ALA A 103 11.25 -5.43 -10.50
N LYS A 104 12.54 -5.68 -10.63
CA LYS A 104 13.09 -6.90 -11.24
C LYS A 104 12.65 -8.18 -10.53
N ALA A 105 12.38 -8.15 -9.24
CA ALA A 105 11.93 -9.31 -8.47
C ALA A 105 10.54 -9.82 -8.89
N VAL A 106 9.78 -9.00 -9.61
CA VAL A 106 8.45 -9.33 -10.14
C VAL A 106 8.35 -9.18 -11.66
N ASN A 107 9.49 -9.25 -12.36
CA ASN A 107 9.60 -9.14 -13.82
C ASN A 107 9.11 -7.79 -14.39
N LEU A 108 9.26 -6.70 -13.63
CA LEU A 108 9.00 -5.34 -14.08
C LEU A 108 10.31 -4.56 -14.16
N THR A 109 10.28 -3.43 -14.86
CA THR A 109 11.34 -2.41 -14.80
C THR A 109 10.96 -1.28 -13.84
N GLN A 110 11.92 -0.47 -13.40
CA GLN A 110 11.67 0.65 -12.50
C GLN A 110 10.68 1.68 -13.06
N ASN A 111 10.56 1.76 -14.39
CA ASN A 111 9.69 2.70 -15.10
C ASN A 111 8.31 2.14 -15.41
N PHE A 112 7.87 1.09 -14.71
CA PHE A 112 6.55 0.53 -14.93
C PHE A 112 5.44 1.57 -14.83
N THR A 113 4.40 1.40 -15.63
CA THR A 113 3.20 2.24 -15.61
C THR A 113 2.17 1.68 -14.63
N ILE A 114 1.47 2.56 -13.93
CA ILE A 114 0.31 2.19 -13.11
C ILE A 114 -0.92 2.52 -13.95
N ILE A 115 -1.65 1.49 -14.40
CA ILE A 115 -2.83 1.66 -15.23
C ILE A 115 -4.06 2.00 -14.38
N ASP A 116 -4.91 2.86 -14.90
CA ASP A 116 -6.17 3.23 -14.27
C ASP A 116 -7.29 2.20 -14.54
N GLN A 117 -8.48 2.48 -14.01
CA GLN A 117 -9.62 1.58 -14.14
C GLN A 117 -10.12 1.45 -15.58
N ASP A 118 -10.04 2.51 -16.37
CA ASP A 118 -10.51 2.50 -17.76
C ASP A 118 -9.58 1.66 -18.64
N ASP A 119 -8.27 1.77 -18.44
CA ASP A 119 -7.28 0.94 -19.10
C ASP A 119 -7.42 -0.54 -18.74
N GLN A 120 -7.64 -0.83 -17.43
CA GLN A 120 -7.93 -2.19 -16.98
C GLN A 120 -9.16 -2.78 -17.68
N GLN A 121 -10.26 -2.02 -17.75
CA GLN A 121 -11.48 -2.46 -18.44
C GLN A 121 -11.27 -2.71 -19.92
N ARG A 122 -10.53 -1.83 -20.61
CA ARG A 122 -10.17 -2.00 -22.03
C ARG A 122 -9.36 -3.28 -22.24
N LEU A 123 -8.36 -3.51 -21.39
CA LEU A 123 -7.53 -4.70 -21.47
C LEU A 123 -8.36 -5.98 -21.25
N ILE A 124 -9.20 -6.02 -20.23
CA ILE A 124 -10.09 -7.15 -19.96
C ILE A 124 -11.07 -7.38 -21.11
N LYS A 125 -11.67 -6.31 -21.67
CA LYS A 125 -12.56 -6.41 -22.81
C LYS A 125 -11.88 -7.05 -24.02
N ASN A 126 -10.62 -6.69 -24.28
CA ASN A 126 -9.84 -7.26 -25.38
C ASN A 126 -9.53 -8.74 -25.14
N ILE A 127 -9.16 -9.10 -23.90
CA ILE A 127 -8.93 -10.51 -23.50
C ILE A 127 -10.21 -11.34 -23.64
N CYS A 128 -11.34 -10.84 -23.15
CA CYS A 128 -12.63 -11.53 -23.29
C CYS A 128 -13.01 -11.78 -24.76
N LYS A 129 -12.79 -10.79 -25.62
CA LYS A 129 -13.02 -10.94 -27.06
C LYS A 129 -12.13 -12.02 -27.69
N SER A 130 -10.83 -12.02 -27.37
CA SER A 130 -9.88 -13.02 -27.89
C SER A 130 -10.18 -14.45 -27.42
N LYS A 131 -10.88 -14.58 -26.31
CA LYS A 131 -11.33 -15.87 -25.74
C LYS A 131 -12.77 -16.24 -26.10
N ASN A 132 -13.42 -15.47 -26.99
CA ASN A 132 -14.82 -15.67 -27.38
C ASN A 132 -15.80 -15.66 -26.17
N ILE A 133 -15.47 -14.89 -25.12
CA ILE A 133 -16.33 -14.68 -23.98
C ILE A 133 -17.35 -13.58 -24.31
N ASP A 134 -18.63 -13.89 -24.20
CA ASP A 134 -19.71 -12.94 -24.47
C ASP A 134 -19.76 -11.85 -23.40
N ILE A 135 -19.23 -10.67 -23.74
CA ILE A 135 -19.17 -9.49 -22.86
C ILE A 135 -20.54 -8.89 -22.54
N LYS A 136 -21.62 -9.30 -23.26
CA LYS A 136 -22.99 -8.91 -22.90
C LYS A 136 -23.52 -9.73 -21.73
N LYS A 137 -23.05 -10.97 -21.60
CA LYS A 137 -23.40 -11.86 -20.48
C LYS A 137 -22.47 -11.68 -19.29
N ILE A 138 -21.17 -11.46 -19.54
CA ILE A 138 -20.14 -11.30 -18.52
C ILE A 138 -19.48 -9.94 -18.73
N SER A 139 -19.88 -8.94 -17.96
CA SER A 139 -19.34 -7.59 -18.12
C SER A 139 -17.86 -7.52 -17.71
N PRO A 140 -17.04 -6.69 -18.39
CA PRO A 140 -15.64 -6.47 -17.99
C PRO A 140 -15.49 -6.01 -16.53
N ASN A 141 -16.46 -5.25 -16.01
CA ASN A 141 -16.50 -4.81 -14.61
C ASN A 141 -16.65 -5.98 -13.64
N PHE A 142 -17.46 -6.97 -13.96
CA PHE A 142 -17.61 -8.18 -13.15
C PHE A 142 -16.29 -8.95 -13.09
N VAL A 143 -15.64 -9.13 -14.25
CA VAL A 143 -14.33 -9.80 -14.34
C VAL A 143 -13.29 -9.05 -13.50
N LEU A 144 -13.24 -7.73 -13.64
CA LEU A 144 -12.32 -6.89 -12.89
C LEU A 144 -12.57 -6.97 -11.37
N ALA A 145 -13.84 -6.95 -10.95
CA ALA A 145 -14.20 -7.09 -9.54
C ALA A 145 -13.75 -8.44 -8.96
N LEU A 146 -13.87 -9.52 -9.74
CA LEU A 146 -13.42 -10.85 -9.34
C LEU A 146 -11.88 -10.93 -9.24
N ILE A 147 -11.17 -10.37 -10.23
CA ILE A 147 -9.69 -10.29 -10.20
C ILE A 147 -9.24 -9.49 -8.97
N ASN A 148 -9.84 -8.33 -8.72
CA ASN A 148 -9.53 -7.50 -7.56
C ASN A 148 -9.79 -8.24 -6.24
N ARG A 149 -10.86 -9.02 -6.15
CA ARG A 149 -11.13 -9.87 -4.98
C ARG A 149 -10.01 -10.88 -4.76
N TRP A 150 -9.52 -11.55 -5.80
CA TRP A 150 -8.40 -12.49 -5.69
C TRP A 150 -7.10 -11.78 -5.30
N LYS A 151 -6.79 -10.63 -5.91
CA LYS A 151 -5.62 -9.82 -5.54
C LYS A 151 -5.68 -9.35 -4.09
N ASN A 152 -6.82 -8.89 -3.62
CA ASN A 152 -7.02 -8.48 -2.22
C ASN A 152 -6.88 -9.64 -1.22
N SER A 153 -7.08 -10.89 -1.68
CA SER A 153 -6.80 -12.10 -0.89
C SER A 153 -5.35 -12.55 -0.97
N GLY A 154 -4.47 -11.81 -1.64
CA GLY A 154 -3.07 -12.17 -1.84
C GLY A 154 -2.85 -13.26 -2.92
N TRP A 155 -3.85 -13.51 -3.78
CA TRP A 155 -3.79 -14.62 -4.72
C TRP A 155 -3.39 -14.19 -6.12
N TYR A 156 -2.25 -14.69 -6.58
CA TYR A 156 -1.91 -14.75 -8.00
C TYR A 156 -2.75 -15.82 -8.71
N PRO A 157 -2.82 -15.82 -10.05
CA PRO A 157 -3.57 -16.84 -10.79
C PRO A 157 -3.22 -18.28 -10.39
N LYS A 158 -1.94 -18.56 -10.11
CA LYS A 158 -1.46 -19.89 -9.67
C LYS A 158 -1.97 -20.32 -8.29
N ASN A 159 -2.37 -19.38 -7.45
CA ASN A 159 -2.80 -19.61 -6.06
C ASN A 159 -4.33 -19.69 -5.92
N VAL A 160 -5.07 -19.28 -6.95
CA VAL A 160 -6.55 -19.29 -6.92
C VAL A 160 -7.05 -20.74 -6.94
N LYS A 161 -7.80 -21.10 -5.91
CA LYS A 161 -8.45 -22.42 -5.82
C LYS A 161 -9.93 -22.28 -6.18
N ILE A 162 -10.33 -22.96 -7.25
CA ILE A 162 -11.73 -22.96 -7.70
C ILE A 162 -12.35 -24.31 -7.34
N PRO A 163 -13.46 -24.35 -6.60
CA PRO A 163 -14.20 -25.58 -6.32
C PRO A 163 -14.64 -26.29 -7.61
N LYS A 164 -14.75 -27.63 -7.54
CA LYS A 164 -15.25 -28.42 -8.68
C LYS A 164 -16.68 -27.98 -9.06
N GLY A 165 -16.93 -27.86 -10.37
CA GLY A 165 -18.23 -27.49 -10.90
C GLY A 165 -18.43 -25.98 -11.17
N GLN A 166 -17.53 -25.13 -10.74
CA GLN A 166 -17.60 -23.70 -11.02
C GLN A 166 -16.91 -23.35 -12.35
N ILE A 167 -17.64 -23.57 -13.47
CA ILE A 167 -17.12 -23.39 -14.84
C ILE A 167 -16.85 -21.89 -15.12
N LEU A 168 -17.73 -21.01 -14.64
CA LEU A 168 -17.59 -19.55 -14.85
C LEU A 168 -16.28 -19.04 -14.23
N GLU A 169 -16.03 -19.37 -12.96
CA GLU A 169 -14.83 -18.95 -12.24
C GLU A 169 -13.57 -19.53 -12.88
N LYS A 170 -13.63 -20.75 -13.43
CA LYS A 170 -12.52 -21.33 -14.17
C LYS A 170 -12.17 -20.53 -15.42
N ASN A 171 -13.18 -20.10 -16.18
CA ASN A 171 -12.98 -19.22 -17.35
C ASN A 171 -12.41 -17.86 -16.92
N MET A 172 -12.88 -17.31 -15.81
CA MET A 172 -12.36 -16.03 -15.27
C MET A 172 -10.94 -16.16 -14.75
N LEU A 173 -10.53 -17.31 -14.23
CA LEU A 173 -9.15 -17.57 -13.84
C LEU A 173 -8.21 -17.54 -15.06
N GLU A 174 -8.63 -18.10 -16.20
CA GLU A 174 -7.87 -17.98 -17.45
C GLU A 174 -7.75 -16.52 -17.91
N VAL A 175 -8.83 -15.76 -17.79
CA VAL A 175 -8.77 -14.29 -18.07
C VAL A 175 -7.78 -13.60 -17.13
N TYR A 176 -7.81 -13.91 -15.84
CA TYR A 176 -6.88 -13.35 -14.86
C TYR A 176 -5.42 -13.67 -15.19
N LYS A 177 -5.14 -14.92 -15.59
CA LYS A 177 -3.79 -15.34 -16.00
C LYS A 177 -3.29 -14.51 -17.19
N ILE A 178 -4.08 -14.42 -18.26
CA ILE A 178 -3.72 -13.63 -19.45
C ILE A 178 -3.60 -12.13 -19.10
N TYR A 179 -4.45 -11.63 -18.22
CA TYR A 179 -4.40 -10.25 -17.76
C TYR A 179 -3.06 -9.95 -17.07
N GLN A 180 -2.59 -10.80 -16.17
CA GLN A 180 -1.30 -10.62 -15.51
C GLN A 180 -0.12 -10.74 -16.49
N GLU A 181 -0.17 -11.68 -17.43
CA GLU A 181 0.86 -11.83 -18.49
C GLU A 181 0.92 -10.54 -19.33
N LYS A 182 -0.23 -10.00 -19.74
CA LYS A 182 -0.31 -8.74 -20.50
C LYS A 182 0.20 -7.54 -19.72
N LEU A 183 -0.05 -7.46 -18.42
CA LEU A 183 0.50 -6.38 -17.60
C LEU A 183 2.03 -6.43 -17.56
N ILE A 184 2.62 -7.62 -17.45
CA ILE A 184 4.08 -7.79 -17.49
C ILE A 184 4.62 -7.40 -18.88
N ASP A 185 4.00 -7.87 -19.97
CA ASP A 185 4.40 -7.54 -21.34
C ASP A 185 4.40 -6.01 -21.59
N LEU A 186 3.42 -5.31 -21.00
CA LEU A 186 3.28 -3.85 -21.09
C LEU A 186 4.16 -3.10 -20.08
N ASN A 187 4.95 -3.79 -19.28
CA ASN A 187 5.65 -3.22 -18.14
C ASN A 187 4.72 -2.34 -17.29
N ALA A 188 3.59 -2.90 -16.89
CA ALA A 188 2.55 -2.21 -16.16
C ALA A 188 2.06 -3.01 -14.96
N CYS A 189 1.43 -2.35 -14.01
CA CYS A 189 0.65 -2.95 -12.94
C CYS A 189 -0.59 -2.11 -12.67
N ASP A 190 -1.62 -2.74 -12.11
CA ASP A 190 -2.78 -2.04 -11.58
C ASP A 190 -2.60 -1.73 -10.07
N PHE A 191 -3.59 -1.04 -9.48
CA PHE A 191 -3.53 -0.69 -8.06
C PHE A 191 -3.46 -1.90 -7.13
N GLY A 192 -4.16 -3.00 -7.46
CA GLY A 192 -4.11 -4.24 -6.69
C GLY A 192 -2.73 -4.88 -6.71
N ASP A 193 -2.04 -4.81 -7.85
CA ASP A 193 -0.70 -5.35 -8.03
C ASP A 193 0.33 -4.63 -7.15
N LEU A 194 0.16 -3.34 -6.88
CA LEU A 194 1.12 -2.59 -6.05
C LEU A 194 1.32 -3.26 -4.69
N ILE A 195 0.22 -3.65 -4.04
CA ILE A 195 0.28 -4.33 -2.75
C ILE A 195 0.64 -5.80 -2.93
N LEU A 196 0.00 -6.50 -3.87
CA LEU A 196 0.22 -7.92 -4.13
C LEU A 196 1.69 -8.23 -4.46
N HIS A 197 2.32 -7.42 -5.31
CA HIS A 197 3.73 -7.57 -5.67
C HIS A 197 4.67 -7.26 -4.50
N CYS A 198 4.35 -6.26 -3.65
CA CYS A 198 5.14 -6.01 -2.45
C CYS A 198 5.09 -7.17 -1.47
N VAL A 199 3.91 -7.74 -1.22
CA VAL A 199 3.76 -8.94 -0.37
C VAL A 199 4.63 -10.07 -0.92
N LYS A 200 4.52 -10.36 -2.21
CA LYS A 200 5.32 -11.40 -2.87
C LYS A 200 6.82 -11.15 -2.72
N ILE A 201 7.28 -9.91 -2.95
CA ILE A 201 8.70 -9.56 -2.80
C ILE A 201 9.20 -9.87 -1.40
N PHE A 202 8.43 -9.50 -0.37
CA PHE A 202 8.82 -9.75 1.02
C PHE A 202 8.76 -11.23 1.42
N GLU A 203 7.83 -12.00 0.86
CA GLU A 203 7.71 -13.44 1.11
C GLU A 203 8.80 -14.26 0.41
N GLU A 204 9.14 -13.91 -0.84
CA GLU A 204 10.05 -14.68 -1.66
C GLU A 204 11.52 -14.21 -1.57
N ASN A 205 11.79 -12.99 -1.03
CA ASN A 205 13.14 -12.40 -1.01
C ASN A 205 13.55 -11.97 0.40
N HIS A 206 14.15 -12.87 1.13
CA HIS A 206 14.58 -12.65 2.50
C HIS A 206 15.54 -11.44 2.67
N ASP A 207 16.45 -11.24 1.72
CA ASP A 207 17.41 -10.10 1.79
C ASP A 207 16.71 -8.76 1.61
N ILE A 208 15.69 -8.70 0.73
CA ILE A 208 14.88 -7.49 0.57
C ILE A 208 14.03 -7.26 1.83
N ASN A 209 13.46 -8.31 2.40
CA ASN A 209 12.67 -8.21 3.63
C ASN A 209 13.51 -7.60 4.77
N LYS A 210 14.75 -8.04 4.95
CA LYS A 210 15.68 -7.50 5.97
C LYS A 210 15.95 -6.00 5.83
N ILE A 211 15.84 -5.42 4.64
CA ILE A 211 16.06 -3.98 4.44
C ILE A 211 14.95 -3.15 5.09
N TYR A 212 13.74 -3.72 5.22
CA TYR A 212 12.54 -3.03 5.69
C TYR A 212 12.02 -3.54 7.05
N SER A 213 12.74 -4.46 7.69
CA SER A 213 12.39 -5.06 9.01
C SER A 213 12.98 -4.29 10.17
#